data_abac5b3dd0d1c3e249dd14589761f85a
#
_entry.id   abac5b3dd0d1c3e249dd14589761f85a
#
_cell.length_a   1.000
_cell.length_b   1.000
_cell.length_c   1.000
_cell.angle_alpha   90.00
_cell.angle_beta   90.00
_cell.angle_gamma   90.00
#
_symmetry.space_group_name_H-M   'P 1'
#
loop_
_entity.id
_entity.type
_entity.pdbx_description
1 polymer ?
#
loop_
_entity_poly.entity_id
_entity_poly.type
_entity_poly.pdbx_seq_one_letter_code
_entity_poly.pdbx_strand_id
1 'polypeptide(L)'
;MKEAWIHLDHWSKEMVTAAVEAGADALVVPAGCHERVKALGRITTVSGDGDLKPGVDVFFEVIESAEDQERIMRLVHRGPVVLMKGAASSSGGDVESAGMRRGWEVIPLENIVAAGGKILVPADCIEDIDLALGILEKGVAGVIIHPSSPADVRTLVSRVKAVHERCSVESATVESIQPAGLGDRVCVDTCSLMTEGEGLLVGNSSGFLFLVQAETRLSPYVAPRPFRINAGPVHAYTKVPGGRTRYLSELTAGDPVCVVDKDGNSREATVGRVKIERRPLLLIHADCNGTKGSILLQNAETIRLARPGGEAVSMADLAQGDSVLVSIEQAGRHFGMKVDETIQER
;
A
#
# COMPACT_ATOMS: atom_id res chain seq x y z
N MET A 1 -4.61 9.09 -2.35
CA MET A 1 -3.63 8.24 -3.07
C MET A 1 -2.35 9.04 -3.23
N LYS A 2 -1.19 8.44 -3.02
CA LYS A 2 0.11 9.09 -3.22
C LYS A 2 0.43 9.15 -4.70
N GLU A 3 1.03 10.25 -5.16
CA GLU A 3 1.35 10.44 -6.57
C GLU A 3 2.80 10.06 -6.87
N ALA A 4 2.99 9.41 -8.01
CA ALA A 4 4.29 9.11 -8.60
C ALA A 4 4.43 9.93 -9.89
N TRP A 5 5.32 10.90 -9.88
CA TRP A 5 5.69 11.69 -11.05
C TRP A 5 7.05 11.23 -11.56
N ILE A 6 7.20 11.17 -12.88
CA ILE A 6 8.46 10.79 -13.52
C ILE A 6 9.05 11.99 -14.20
N HIS A 7 10.32 12.30 -13.94
CA HIS A 7 11.06 13.36 -14.60
C HIS A 7 11.98 12.76 -15.67
N LEU A 8 11.84 13.24 -16.88
CA LEU A 8 12.67 12.84 -18.02
C LEU A 8 13.37 14.07 -18.61
N ASP A 9 14.68 14.15 -18.46
CA ASP A 9 15.51 15.21 -19.06
C ASP A 9 15.53 15.17 -20.59
N HIS A 10 15.34 13.94 -21.13
CA HIS A 10 15.35 13.70 -22.56
C HIS A 10 14.19 12.79 -22.98
N TRP A 11 13.73 12.94 -24.21
CA TRP A 11 12.71 12.07 -24.75
C TRP A 11 13.18 10.62 -24.82
N SER A 12 12.41 9.72 -24.25
CA SER A 12 12.56 8.27 -24.39
C SER A 12 11.20 7.61 -24.46
N LYS A 13 10.90 6.96 -25.60
CA LYS A 13 9.65 6.23 -25.79
C LYS A 13 9.49 5.11 -24.77
N GLU A 14 10.57 4.38 -24.50
CA GLU A 14 10.57 3.24 -23.56
C GLU A 14 10.26 3.67 -22.12
N MET A 15 10.84 4.78 -21.68
CA MET A 15 10.56 5.35 -20.35
C MET A 15 9.12 5.83 -20.22
N VAL A 16 8.61 6.55 -21.24
CA VAL A 16 7.21 7.01 -21.26
C VAL A 16 6.26 5.81 -21.25
N THR A 17 6.51 4.78 -22.04
CA THR A 17 5.69 3.56 -22.06
C THR A 17 5.71 2.88 -20.69
N ALA A 18 6.89 2.72 -20.08
CA ALA A 18 7.01 2.13 -18.74
C ALA A 18 6.26 2.95 -17.66
N ALA A 19 6.29 4.28 -17.75
CA ALA A 19 5.57 5.15 -16.82
C ALA A 19 4.04 5.01 -16.94
N VAL A 20 3.53 4.97 -18.19
CA VAL A 20 2.10 4.75 -18.45
C VAL A 20 1.65 3.37 -17.95
N GLU A 21 2.41 2.31 -18.29
CA GLU A 21 2.11 0.92 -17.87
C GLU A 21 2.17 0.75 -16.34
N ALA A 22 3.12 1.42 -15.66
CA ALA A 22 3.26 1.36 -14.22
C ALA A 22 2.20 2.20 -13.48
N GLY A 23 1.41 3.01 -14.17
CA GLY A 23 0.38 3.86 -13.58
C GLY A 23 0.94 5.12 -12.89
N ALA A 24 2.01 5.72 -13.43
CA ALA A 24 2.47 7.02 -12.99
C ALA A 24 1.39 8.09 -13.22
N ASP A 25 1.32 9.11 -12.34
CA ASP A 25 0.28 10.14 -12.39
C ASP A 25 0.65 11.28 -13.35
N ALA A 26 1.94 11.62 -13.44
CA ALA A 26 2.40 12.67 -14.34
C ALA A 26 3.82 12.40 -14.86
N LEU A 27 4.10 13.01 -16.02
CA LEU A 27 5.42 13.05 -16.64
C LEU A 27 5.89 14.50 -16.80
N VAL A 28 7.01 14.81 -16.16
CA VAL A 28 7.75 16.04 -16.44
C VAL A 28 8.65 15.76 -17.63
N VAL A 29 8.43 16.46 -18.73
CA VAL A 29 9.11 16.21 -20.00
C VAL A 29 9.60 17.53 -20.64
N PRO A 30 10.62 17.49 -21.50
CA PRO A 30 11.04 18.66 -22.27
C PRO A 30 9.90 19.24 -23.11
N ALA A 31 9.95 20.56 -23.36
CA ALA A 31 9.01 21.22 -24.25
C ALA A 31 9.00 20.58 -25.66
N GLY A 32 7.83 20.50 -26.29
CA GLY A 32 7.63 19.84 -27.58
C GLY A 32 7.42 18.33 -27.51
N CYS A 33 7.40 17.74 -26.29
CA CYS A 33 7.15 16.31 -26.13
C CYS A 33 5.70 15.96 -25.79
N HIS A 34 4.83 16.92 -25.50
CA HIS A 34 3.45 16.71 -25.06
C HIS A 34 2.67 15.77 -26.00
N GLU A 35 2.56 16.12 -27.27
CA GLU A 35 1.81 15.31 -28.26
C GLU A 35 2.38 13.90 -28.44
N ARG A 36 3.71 13.76 -28.32
CA ARG A 36 4.38 12.47 -28.41
C ARG A 36 4.04 11.57 -27.21
N VAL A 37 3.90 12.15 -26.03
CA VAL A 37 3.42 11.43 -24.82
C VAL A 37 1.97 11.02 -25.00
N LYS A 38 1.09 11.94 -25.41
CA LYS A 38 -0.34 11.67 -25.61
C LYS A 38 -0.61 10.59 -26.66
N ALA A 39 0.25 10.45 -27.64
CA ALA A 39 0.18 9.36 -28.62
C ALA A 39 0.46 7.97 -28.03
N LEU A 40 1.12 7.88 -26.88
CA LEU A 40 1.45 6.62 -26.21
C LEU A 40 0.47 6.24 -25.09
N GLY A 41 -0.23 7.23 -24.49
CA GLY A 41 -1.17 6.93 -23.42
C GLY A 41 -1.77 8.16 -22.76
N ARG A 42 -2.73 7.91 -21.86
CA ARG A 42 -3.37 8.97 -21.07
C ARG A 42 -2.60 9.16 -19.76
N ILE A 43 -1.72 10.15 -19.76
CA ILE A 43 -0.99 10.55 -18.55
C ILE A 43 -0.88 12.09 -18.56
N THR A 44 -0.87 12.70 -17.35
CA THR A 44 -0.68 14.14 -17.22
C THR A 44 0.76 14.51 -17.59
N THR A 45 0.94 15.53 -18.44
CA THR A 45 2.25 16.05 -18.81
C THR A 45 2.51 17.40 -18.15
N VAL A 46 3.74 17.57 -17.65
CA VAL A 46 4.22 18.81 -17.06
C VAL A 46 5.34 19.34 -17.96
N SER A 47 5.05 20.38 -18.71
CA SER A 47 5.98 21.06 -19.61
C SER A 47 5.41 22.42 -20.04
N GLY A 48 6.18 23.22 -20.77
CA GLY A 48 5.71 24.52 -21.26
C GLY A 48 4.50 24.43 -22.21
N ASP A 49 4.38 23.30 -22.94
CA ASP A 49 3.28 22.96 -23.84
C ASP A 49 2.36 21.85 -23.30
N GLY A 50 2.58 21.40 -22.04
CA GLY A 50 1.88 20.29 -21.40
C GLY A 50 0.52 20.67 -20.80
N ASP A 51 -0.11 19.66 -20.16
CA ASP A 51 -1.36 19.81 -19.40
C ASP A 51 -1.17 20.73 -18.18
N LEU A 52 -0.02 20.66 -17.51
CA LEU A 52 0.38 21.51 -16.40
C LEU A 52 1.63 22.30 -16.79
N LYS A 53 1.60 23.60 -16.53
CA LYS A 53 2.68 24.53 -16.92
C LYS A 53 3.55 24.87 -15.72
N PRO A 54 4.87 24.67 -15.79
CA PRO A 54 5.82 25.11 -14.76
C PRO A 54 5.70 26.61 -14.49
N GLY A 55 5.71 26.99 -13.19
CA GLY A 55 5.58 28.39 -12.74
C GLY A 55 4.16 28.96 -12.73
N VAL A 56 3.18 28.25 -13.30
CA VAL A 56 1.76 28.64 -13.32
C VAL A 56 0.92 27.64 -12.53
N ASP A 57 0.91 26.38 -12.96
CA ASP A 57 0.11 25.29 -12.37
C ASP A 57 0.93 24.43 -11.40
N VAL A 58 2.26 24.37 -11.58
CA VAL A 58 3.21 23.61 -10.76
C VAL A 58 4.45 24.45 -10.50
N PHE A 59 4.92 24.47 -9.25
CA PHE A 59 6.08 25.24 -8.83
C PHE A 59 7.26 24.30 -8.54
N PHE A 60 8.40 24.53 -9.17
CA PHE A 60 9.64 23.80 -8.93
C PHE A 60 10.54 24.64 -8.03
N GLU A 61 10.88 24.13 -6.85
CA GLU A 61 11.59 24.86 -5.80
C GLU A 61 12.77 24.04 -5.25
N VAL A 62 13.78 24.73 -4.78
CA VAL A 62 14.89 24.17 -4.02
C VAL A 62 14.80 24.67 -2.59
N ILE A 63 15.10 23.81 -1.61
CA ILE A 63 15.12 24.16 -0.20
C ILE A 63 16.56 24.10 0.33
N GLU A 64 17.15 25.25 0.58
CA GLU A 64 18.52 25.39 1.11
C GLU A 64 18.56 26.33 2.33
N SER A 65 17.47 27.05 2.61
CA SER A 65 17.39 28.02 3.70
C SER A 65 16.02 28.05 4.37
N ALA A 66 15.94 28.67 5.55
CA ALA A 66 14.66 28.93 6.23
C ALA A 66 13.73 29.87 5.42
N GLU A 67 14.30 30.79 4.64
CA GLU A 67 13.53 31.69 3.77
C GLU A 67 12.88 30.92 2.61
N ASP A 68 13.58 29.92 2.08
CA ASP A 68 13.02 29.01 1.06
C ASP A 68 11.85 28.20 1.62
N GLN A 69 12.00 27.68 2.85
CA GLN A 69 10.92 26.96 3.53
C GLN A 69 9.67 27.84 3.65
N GLU A 70 9.80 29.10 4.10
CA GLU A 70 8.67 30.02 4.21
C GLU A 70 8.04 30.35 2.85
N ARG A 71 8.87 30.51 1.81
CA ARG A 71 8.39 30.71 0.43
C ARG A 71 7.58 29.52 -0.05
N ILE A 72 8.09 28.30 0.13
CA ILE A 72 7.43 27.04 -0.24
C ILE A 72 6.11 26.89 0.50
N MET A 73 6.07 27.17 1.82
CA MET A 73 4.83 27.13 2.62
C MET A 73 3.74 28.08 2.10
N ARG A 74 4.10 29.17 1.44
CA ARG A 74 3.13 30.04 0.76
C ARG A 74 2.68 29.48 -0.60
N LEU A 75 3.60 28.84 -1.33
CA LEU A 75 3.32 28.30 -2.67
C LEU A 75 2.44 27.07 -2.64
N VAL A 76 2.55 26.20 -1.63
CA VAL A 76 1.75 24.95 -1.53
C VAL A 76 0.24 25.19 -1.50
N HIS A 77 -0.20 26.42 -1.16
CA HIS A 77 -1.60 26.81 -1.21
C HIS A 77 -2.06 27.32 -2.58
N ARG A 78 -1.12 27.56 -3.51
CA ARG A 78 -1.41 28.02 -4.88
C ARG A 78 -1.46 26.88 -5.89
N GLY A 79 -0.73 25.80 -5.63
CA GLY A 79 -0.65 24.63 -6.49
C GLY A 79 0.37 23.61 -5.99
N PRO A 80 0.54 22.48 -6.69
CA PRO A 80 1.57 21.51 -6.37
C PRO A 80 2.97 22.13 -6.39
N VAL A 81 3.74 21.86 -5.33
CA VAL A 81 5.16 22.23 -5.28
C VAL A 81 6.01 20.95 -5.40
N VAL A 82 6.94 20.98 -6.33
CA VAL A 82 7.91 19.92 -6.57
C VAL A 82 9.26 20.41 -6.05
N LEU A 83 9.81 19.75 -5.04
CA LEU A 83 11.17 20.01 -4.62
C LEU A 83 12.16 19.44 -5.63
N MET A 84 13.22 20.18 -5.89
CA MET A 84 14.30 19.78 -6.78
C MET A 84 15.60 19.62 -5.96
N LYS A 85 16.51 18.79 -6.46
CA LYS A 85 17.85 18.70 -5.86
C LYS A 85 18.61 19.99 -6.09
N GLY A 86 19.21 20.56 -5.05
CA GLY A 86 20.06 21.75 -5.14
C GLY A 86 21.35 21.46 -5.94
N ALA A 87 21.93 22.51 -6.54
CA ALA A 87 23.15 22.40 -7.35
C ALA A 87 24.37 21.85 -6.57
N ALA A 88 24.40 22.00 -5.23
CA ALA A 88 25.46 21.49 -4.37
C ALA A 88 25.47 19.96 -4.23
N SER A 89 24.40 19.27 -4.60
CA SER A 89 24.28 17.81 -4.49
C SER A 89 24.98 17.02 -5.63
N SER A 90 25.60 17.72 -6.59
CA SER A 90 26.25 17.12 -7.76
C SER A 90 27.78 17.06 -7.71
N SER A 91 28.43 17.64 -6.67
CA SER A 91 29.89 17.61 -6.52
C SER A 91 30.32 16.58 -5.47
N GLY A 92 30.92 15.48 -5.93
CA GLY A 92 31.45 14.42 -5.08
C GLY A 92 32.56 14.94 -4.14
N GLY A 93 32.34 14.81 -2.85
CA GLY A 93 33.25 15.07 -1.77
C GLY A 93 32.80 14.35 -0.50
N ASP A 94 33.71 13.81 0.27
CA ASP A 94 33.52 12.88 1.38
C ASP A 94 32.48 13.30 2.41
N VAL A 95 31.64 12.30 2.79
CA VAL A 95 30.59 12.33 3.85
C VAL A 95 29.50 13.37 3.62
N GLU A 96 28.76 13.20 2.51
CA GLU A 96 27.47 13.89 2.33
C GLU A 96 26.44 13.37 3.31
N SER A 97 25.75 14.29 4.03
CA SER A 97 24.55 13.92 4.77
C SER A 97 23.51 13.33 3.80
N ALA A 98 22.76 12.35 4.24
CA ALA A 98 21.73 11.71 3.39
C ALA A 98 20.73 12.74 2.82
N GLY A 99 20.48 13.86 3.52
CA GLY A 99 19.63 14.95 3.06
C GLY A 99 20.16 15.67 1.82
N MET A 100 21.47 15.89 1.71
CA MET A 100 22.07 16.51 0.51
C MET A 100 21.86 15.68 -0.76
N ARG A 101 21.92 14.35 -0.65
CA ARG A 101 21.64 13.45 -1.80
C ARG A 101 20.19 13.48 -2.25
N ARG A 102 19.26 13.66 -1.31
CA ARG A 102 17.80 13.68 -1.57
C ARG A 102 17.33 15.03 -2.09
N GLY A 103 18.04 16.12 -1.79
CA GLY A 103 17.59 17.48 -2.06
C GLY A 103 16.55 18.00 -1.05
N TRP A 104 16.42 17.33 0.10
CA TRP A 104 15.56 17.73 1.21
C TRP A 104 16.00 17.07 2.52
N GLU A 105 15.72 17.73 3.64
CA GLU A 105 15.94 17.21 4.98
C GLU A 105 14.59 16.97 5.68
N VAL A 106 14.56 16.07 6.66
CA VAL A 106 13.35 15.63 7.33
C VAL A 106 12.64 16.78 8.04
N ILE A 107 13.34 17.55 8.87
CA ILE A 107 12.73 18.61 9.70
C ILE A 107 12.11 19.73 8.86
N PRO A 108 12.79 20.34 7.87
CA PRO A 108 12.16 21.32 6.98
C PRO A 108 10.96 20.77 6.24
N LEU A 109 11.02 19.50 5.80
CA LEU A 109 9.92 18.85 5.08
C LEU A 109 8.71 18.59 6.01
N GLU A 110 8.93 18.20 7.26
CA GLU A 110 7.87 18.07 8.27
C GLU A 110 7.10 19.38 8.45
N ASN A 111 7.81 20.50 8.55
CA ASN A 111 7.18 21.82 8.68
C ASN A 111 6.30 22.17 7.47
N ILE A 112 6.77 21.88 6.25
CA ILE A 112 6.01 22.13 5.01
C ILE A 112 4.80 21.20 4.92
N VAL A 113 4.96 19.93 5.24
CA VAL A 113 3.85 18.93 5.26
C VAL A 113 2.79 19.33 6.30
N ALA A 114 3.20 19.82 7.48
CA ALA A 114 2.30 20.30 8.53
C ALA A 114 1.51 21.53 8.11
N ALA A 115 2.10 22.43 7.30
CA ALA A 115 1.41 23.61 6.75
C ALA A 115 0.29 23.23 5.77
N GLY A 116 0.29 22.00 5.27
CA GLY A 116 -0.68 21.48 4.31
C GLY A 116 -0.33 21.84 2.86
N GLY A 117 -1.17 21.38 1.93
CA GLY A 117 -0.94 21.57 0.51
C GLY A 117 -0.32 20.34 -0.17
N LYS A 118 -0.08 20.45 -1.46
CA LYS A 118 0.42 19.36 -2.30
C LYS A 118 1.92 19.54 -2.55
N ILE A 119 2.73 18.74 -1.86
CA ILE A 119 4.18 18.72 -2.03
C ILE A 119 4.65 17.37 -2.55
N LEU A 120 5.54 17.41 -3.56
CA LEU A 120 6.24 16.25 -4.11
C LEU A 120 7.74 16.45 -3.88
N VAL A 121 8.43 15.37 -3.56
CA VAL A 121 9.87 15.39 -3.27
C VAL A 121 10.64 14.42 -4.14
N PRO A 122 11.90 14.69 -4.49
CA PRO A 122 12.74 13.72 -5.20
C PRO A 122 12.94 12.47 -4.38
N ALA A 123 12.76 11.31 -5.01
CA ALA A 123 13.00 10.01 -4.40
C ALA A 123 13.40 9.01 -5.50
N ASP A 124 14.68 8.69 -5.59
CA ASP A 124 15.26 7.87 -6.65
C ASP A 124 15.56 6.43 -6.20
N CYS A 125 15.26 6.09 -4.93
CA CYS A 125 15.36 4.74 -4.39
C CYS A 125 14.17 4.44 -3.47
N ILE A 126 13.99 3.16 -3.13
CA ILE A 126 12.87 2.68 -2.29
C ILE A 126 12.94 3.31 -0.90
N GLU A 127 14.12 3.41 -0.33
CA GLU A 127 14.35 3.97 1.01
C GLU A 127 13.93 5.45 1.10
N ASP A 128 14.19 6.23 0.07
CA ASP A 128 13.78 7.63 0.01
C ASP A 128 12.25 7.77 -0.18
N ILE A 129 11.64 6.89 -0.97
CA ILE A 129 10.18 6.81 -1.12
C ILE A 129 9.52 6.52 0.23
N ASP A 130 10.01 5.50 0.94
CA ASP A 130 9.44 5.08 2.22
C ASP A 130 9.57 6.16 3.28
N LEU A 131 10.73 6.81 3.35
CA LEU A 131 10.95 7.93 4.26
C LEU A 131 10.01 9.10 3.94
N ALA A 132 9.95 9.55 2.68
CA ALA A 132 9.12 10.67 2.26
C ALA A 132 7.63 10.42 2.51
N LEU A 133 7.15 9.22 2.20
CA LEU A 133 5.75 8.86 2.37
C LEU A 133 5.36 8.60 3.84
N GLY A 134 6.33 8.31 4.72
CA GLY A 134 6.14 8.11 6.16
C GLY A 134 6.29 9.35 7.03
N ILE A 135 6.65 10.51 6.50
CA ILE A 135 6.83 11.74 7.27
C ILE A 135 5.52 12.18 7.93
N LEU A 136 5.53 12.37 9.27
CA LEU A 136 4.38 12.79 10.09
C LEU A 136 3.13 11.91 9.87
N GLU A 137 3.28 10.61 9.71
CA GLU A 137 2.20 9.66 9.41
C GLU A 137 1.40 9.97 8.13
N LYS A 138 1.18 11.26 7.83
CA LYS A 138 0.49 11.73 6.63
C LYS A 138 1.35 11.62 5.37
N GLY A 139 2.66 11.82 5.49
CA GLY A 139 3.63 11.86 4.40
C GLY A 139 3.42 13.01 3.41
N VAL A 140 4.31 13.11 2.44
CA VAL A 140 4.18 14.04 1.31
C VAL A 140 3.02 13.60 0.39
N ALA A 141 2.55 14.51 -0.49
CA ALA A 141 1.50 14.20 -1.45
C ALA A 141 1.94 13.19 -2.53
N GLY A 142 3.23 13.18 -2.86
CA GLY A 142 3.81 12.27 -3.82
C GLY A 142 5.32 12.45 -3.93
N VAL A 143 5.91 11.71 -4.86
CA VAL A 143 7.34 11.79 -5.17
C VAL A 143 7.57 12.09 -6.64
N ILE A 144 8.70 12.72 -6.94
CA ILE A 144 9.22 12.84 -8.29
C ILE A 144 10.46 11.96 -8.43
N ILE A 145 10.48 11.12 -9.44
CA ILE A 145 11.47 10.07 -9.68
C ILE A 145 12.28 10.43 -10.92
N HIS A 146 13.62 10.34 -10.84
CA HIS A 146 14.54 10.47 -11.96
C HIS A 146 15.09 9.10 -12.33
N PRO A 147 14.38 8.31 -13.13
CA PRO A 147 14.72 6.92 -13.37
C PRO A 147 15.90 6.80 -14.33
N SER A 148 16.77 5.80 -14.09
CA SER A 148 17.88 5.44 -14.98
C SER A 148 17.47 4.42 -16.04
N SER A 149 16.39 3.67 -15.81
CA SER A 149 15.92 2.62 -16.70
C SER A 149 14.39 2.44 -16.66
N PRO A 150 13.77 1.81 -17.70
CA PRO A 150 12.36 1.43 -17.65
C PRO A 150 12.01 0.45 -16.49
N ALA A 151 12.97 -0.35 -16.02
CA ALA A 151 12.80 -1.24 -14.87
C ALA A 151 12.67 -0.43 -13.58
N ASP A 152 13.50 0.61 -13.39
CA ASP A 152 13.42 1.52 -12.24
C ASP A 152 12.06 2.20 -12.20
N VAL A 153 11.55 2.70 -13.34
CA VAL A 153 10.21 3.30 -13.43
C VAL A 153 9.17 2.35 -12.85
N ARG A 154 9.14 1.10 -13.32
CA ARG A 154 8.14 0.12 -12.86
C ARG A 154 8.27 -0.19 -11.37
N THR A 155 9.49 -0.38 -10.90
CA THR A 155 9.76 -0.72 -9.50
C THR A 155 9.38 0.42 -8.55
N LEU A 156 9.85 1.64 -8.84
CA LEU A 156 9.64 2.79 -7.95
C LEU A 156 8.19 3.29 -7.98
N VAL A 157 7.55 3.34 -9.16
CA VAL A 157 6.12 3.68 -9.25
C VAL A 157 5.27 2.65 -8.51
N SER A 158 5.54 1.35 -8.69
CA SER A 158 4.83 0.30 -7.94
C SER A 158 4.98 0.47 -6.44
N ARG A 159 6.17 0.86 -5.95
CA ARG A 159 6.39 1.14 -4.52
C ARG A 159 5.52 2.29 -4.02
N VAL A 160 5.48 3.42 -4.74
CA VAL A 160 4.64 4.58 -4.37
C VAL A 160 3.16 4.20 -4.31
N LYS A 161 2.69 3.41 -5.28
CA LYS A 161 1.29 2.99 -5.36
C LYS A 161 0.90 1.99 -4.27
N ALA A 162 1.84 1.15 -3.84
CA ALA A 162 1.61 0.14 -2.80
C ALA A 162 1.36 0.74 -1.40
N VAL A 163 1.84 1.95 -1.13
CA VAL A 163 1.80 2.57 0.22
C VAL A 163 0.37 2.88 0.71
N HIS A 164 -0.61 3.04 -0.20
CA HIS A 164 -2.01 3.35 0.17
C HIS A 164 -2.97 2.71 -0.83
N GLU A 165 -2.91 1.40 -0.98
CA GLU A 165 -3.89 0.66 -1.76
C GLU A 165 -5.19 0.55 -0.97
N ARG A 166 -6.28 1.09 -1.49
CA ARG A 166 -7.59 0.91 -0.88
C ARG A 166 -8.18 -0.43 -1.34
N CYS A 167 -8.45 -1.30 -0.38
CA CYS A 167 -9.13 -2.56 -0.65
C CYS A 167 -10.64 -2.32 -0.72
N SER A 168 -11.33 -2.92 -1.69
CA SER A 168 -12.79 -3.01 -1.62
C SER A 168 -13.14 -3.96 -0.49
N VAL A 169 -13.94 -3.49 0.48
CA VAL A 169 -14.42 -4.29 1.60
C VAL A 169 -15.95 -4.25 1.57
N GLU A 170 -16.56 -5.43 1.54
CA GLU A 170 -17.99 -5.63 1.40
C GLU A 170 -18.52 -6.55 2.52
N SER A 171 -19.82 -6.52 2.75
CA SER A 171 -20.47 -7.38 3.72
C SER A 171 -20.88 -8.70 3.08
N ALA A 172 -20.43 -9.82 3.64
CA ALA A 172 -20.83 -11.17 3.28
C ALA A 172 -21.64 -11.82 4.41
N THR A 173 -22.59 -12.68 4.04
CA THR A 173 -23.39 -13.46 5.01
C THR A 173 -22.78 -14.85 5.19
N VAL A 174 -22.56 -15.27 6.43
CA VAL A 174 -22.08 -16.61 6.77
C VAL A 174 -23.16 -17.64 6.44
N GLU A 175 -22.87 -18.55 5.50
CA GLU A 175 -23.79 -19.61 5.09
C GLU A 175 -23.67 -20.87 5.94
N SER A 176 -22.45 -21.26 6.32
CA SER A 176 -22.22 -22.45 7.14
C SER A 176 -20.90 -22.39 7.91
N ILE A 177 -20.87 -23.11 9.01
CA ILE A 177 -19.68 -23.29 9.85
C ILE A 177 -19.57 -24.79 10.18
N GLN A 178 -18.42 -25.40 9.85
CA GLN A 178 -18.22 -26.84 9.99
C GLN A 178 -16.85 -27.15 10.59
N PRO A 179 -16.73 -28.14 11.48
CA PRO A 179 -15.44 -28.63 11.93
C PRO A 179 -14.64 -29.21 10.77
N ALA A 180 -13.37 -28.77 10.62
CA ALA A 180 -12.46 -29.22 9.57
C ALA A 180 -11.29 -30.09 10.09
N GLY A 181 -11.32 -30.46 11.36
CA GLY A 181 -10.25 -31.26 11.97
C GLY A 181 -9.02 -30.45 12.36
N LEU A 182 -7.85 -31.12 12.39
CA LEU A 182 -6.57 -30.51 12.77
C LEU A 182 -5.81 -30.07 11.53
N GLY A 183 -5.30 -28.83 11.53
CA GLY A 183 -4.44 -28.30 10.48
C GLY A 183 -3.33 -27.41 11.03
N ASP A 184 -2.36 -27.12 10.18
CA ASP A 184 -1.22 -26.27 10.50
C ASP A 184 -1.64 -24.80 10.36
N ARG A 185 -1.91 -24.16 11.49
CA ARG A 185 -2.38 -22.78 11.58
C ARG A 185 -1.21 -21.81 11.72
N VAL A 186 -1.26 -20.72 10.97
CA VAL A 186 -0.28 -19.65 10.93
C VAL A 186 -0.75 -18.46 11.77
N CYS A 187 0.10 -17.98 12.69
CA CYS A 187 0.04 -16.65 13.24
C CYS A 187 1.07 -15.76 12.53
N VAL A 188 0.65 -14.57 12.14
CA VAL A 188 1.52 -13.51 11.63
C VAL A 188 1.67 -12.45 12.71
N ASP A 189 2.90 -12.22 13.17
CA ASP A 189 3.23 -11.14 14.11
C ASP A 189 3.94 -10.02 13.31
N THR A 190 3.38 -8.82 13.35
CA THR A 190 3.95 -7.64 12.67
C THR A 190 4.91 -6.87 13.59
N CYS A 191 5.83 -6.09 13.00
CA CYS A 191 6.72 -5.19 13.74
C CYS A 191 6.01 -3.91 14.24
N SER A 192 4.78 -3.65 13.80
CA SER A 192 3.97 -2.52 14.22
C SER A 192 2.69 -2.97 14.92
N LEU A 193 2.18 -2.12 15.82
CA LEU A 193 0.91 -2.37 16.47
C LEU A 193 -0.26 -2.07 15.52
N MET A 194 -1.32 -2.85 15.66
CA MET A 194 -2.60 -2.65 14.98
C MET A 194 -3.63 -2.12 15.96
N THR A 195 -4.55 -1.32 15.46
CA THR A 195 -5.68 -0.79 16.21
C THR A 195 -6.90 -1.72 16.10
N GLU A 196 -7.92 -1.47 16.92
CA GLU A 196 -9.17 -2.23 16.83
C GLU A 196 -9.83 -2.02 15.45
N GLY A 197 -10.23 -3.12 14.82
CA GLY A 197 -10.78 -3.12 13.46
C GLY A 197 -9.75 -3.37 12.36
N GLU A 198 -8.44 -3.27 12.66
CA GLU A 198 -7.39 -3.64 11.72
C GLU A 198 -7.08 -5.14 11.75
N GLY A 199 -6.65 -5.66 10.59
CA GLY A 199 -6.26 -7.06 10.45
C GLY A 199 -5.68 -7.37 9.08
N LEU A 200 -5.64 -8.66 8.71
CA LEU A 200 -5.23 -9.12 7.40
C LEU A 200 -6.44 -9.63 6.60
N LEU A 201 -6.40 -9.41 5.29
CA LEU A 201 -7.31 -10.06 4.36
C LEU A 201 -6.78 -11.46 4.06
N VAL A 202 -7.55 -12.50 4.43
CA VAL A 202 -7.14 -13.91 4.33
C VAL A 202 -8.29 -14.75 3.75
N GLY A 203 -7.98 -15.75 2.93
CA GLY A 203 -9.00 -16.66 2.39
C GLY A 203 -8.42 -17.91 1.73
N ASN A 204 -9.27 -18.90 1.48
CA ASN A 204 -8.89 -20.11 0.75
C ASN A 204 -8.73 -19.84 -0.75
N SER A 205 -9.38 -18.79 -1.25
CA SER A 205 -9.25 -18.29 -2.63
C SER A 205 -8.64 -16.89 -2.62
N SER A 206 -7.79 -16.60 -3.58
CA SER A 206 -7.18 -15.27 -3.77
C SER A 206 -8.20 -14.20 -4.19
N GLY A 207 -9.34 -14.62 -4.75
CA GLY A 207 -10.43 -13.74 -5.18
C GLY A 207 -11.48 -13.45 -4.12
N PHE A 208 -11.44 -14.14 -2.94
CA PHE A 208 -12.39 -13.94 -1.85
C PHE A 208 -11.66 -14.03 -0.50
N LEU A 209 -11.41 -12.89 0.11
CA LEU A 209 -10.62 -12.78 1.33
C LEU A 209 -11.47 -12.19 2.46
N PHE A 210 -11.39 -12.78 3.65
CA PHE A 210 -12.07 -12.32 4.87
C PHE A 210 -11.15 -11.40 5.66
N LEU A 211 -11.71 -10.37 6.31
CA LEU A 211 -10.94 -9.51 7.20
C LEU A 211 -10.81 -10.18 8.59
N VAL A 212 -9.67 -10.82 8.79
CA VAL A 212 -9.29 -11.44 10.07
C VAL A 212 -8.62 -10.42 10.95
N GLN A 213 -9.25 -10.06 12.08
CA GLN A 213 -8.76 -8.99 12.97
C GLN A 213 -7.53 -9.41 13.78
N ALA A 214 -6.70 -8.41 14.11
CA ALA A 214 -5.63 -8.56 15.09
C ALA A 214 -6.18 -8.82 16.49
N GLU A 215 -5.38 -9.46 17.34
CA GLU A 215 -5.74 -9.78 18.73
C GLU A 215 -5.65 -8.53 19.64
N THR A 216 -6.40 -7.47 19.31
CA THR A 216 -6.37 -6.17 20.00
C THR A 216 -7.22 -6.13 21.26
N ARG A 217 -8.26 -6.96 21.36
CA ARG A 217 -9.23 -6.92 22.47
C ARG A 217 -8.76 -7.67 23.71
N LEU A 218 -9.09 -7.12 24.87
CA LEU A 218 -8.95 -7.81 26.15
C LEU A 218 -9.81 -9.07 26.19
N SER A 219 -9.23 -10.14 26.68
CA SER A 219 -9.90 -11.38 27.02
C SER A 219 -9.63 -11.70 28.50
N PRO A 220 -10.56 -12.32 29.21
CA PRO A 220 -10.32 -12.74 30.61
C PRO A 220 -9.14 -13.70 30.77
N TYR A 221 -8.74 -14.37 29.70
CA TYR A 221 -7.75 -15.46 29.71
C TYR A 221 -6.43 -15.09 29.04
N VAL A 222 -6.41 -14.09 28.16
CA VAL A 222 -5.23 -13.78 27.33
C VAL A 222 -5.09 -12.26 27.21
N ALA A 223 -3.91 -11.75 27.52
CA ALA A 223 -3.57 -10.35 27.26
C ALA A 223 -3.64 -10.00 25.78
N PRO A 224 -4.05 -8.79 25.40
CA PRO A 224 -4.04 -8.34 24.00
C PRO A 224 -2.65 -8.46 23.35
N ARG A 225 -2.64 -8.82 22.10
CA ARG A 225 -1.45 -8.89 21.25
C ARG A 225 -1.71 -8.09 19.98
N PRO A 226 -1.72 -6.77 20.03
CA PRO A 226 -2.12 -5.91 18.91
C PRO A 226 -1.17 -5.96 17.70
N PHE A 227 -0.13 -6.76 17.76
CA PHE A 227 0.78 -7.07 16.66
C PHE A 227 0.48 -8.43 16.01
N ARG A 228 -0.47 -9.23 16.53
CA ARG A 228 -0.73 -10.61 16.10
C ARG A 228 -2.03 -10.77 15.37
N ILE A 229 -1.97 -11.47 14.25
CA ILE A 229 -3.13 -12.00 13.54
C ILE A 229 -3.03 -13.53 13.51
N ASN A 230 -4.07 -14.20 13.97
CA ASN A 230 -4.25 -15.64 13.82
C ASN A 230 -4.90 -15.89 12.45
N ALA A 231 -4.06 -15.95 11.41
CA ALA A 231 -4.49 -15.70 10.05
C ALA A 231 -5.25 -16.87 9.39
N GLY A 232 -4.86 -18.13 9.67
CA GLY A 232 -5.49 -19.30 9.06
C GLY A 232 -4.47 -20.40 8.75
N PRO A 233 -4.80 -21.40 7.93
CA PRO A 233 -3.89 -22.50 7.61
C PRO A 233 -2.80 -22.09 6.61
N VAL A 234 -1.77 -22.91 6.52
CA VAL A 234 -0.57 -22.68 5.70
C VAL A 234 -0.85 -22.38 4.22
N HIS A 235 -1.92 -22.94 3.64
CA HIS A 235 -2.30 -22.76 2.24
C HIS A 235 -3.13 -21.50 1.96
N ALA A 236 -3.65 -20.84 3.01
CA ALA A 236 -4.49 -19.67 2.81
C ALA A 236 -3.69 -18.51 2.21
N TYR A 237 -4.37 -17.76 1.35
CA TYR A 237 -3.81 -16.53 0.77
C TYR A 237 -3.94 -15.37 1.74
N THR A 238 -2.98 -14.45 1.69
CA THR A 238 -3.08 -13.12 2.29
C THR A 238 -2.63 -12.04 1.31
N LYS A 239 -3.19 -10.84 1.46
CA LYS A 239 -2.85 -9.71 0.60
C LYS A 239 -1.51 -9.11 1.01
N VAL A 240 -0.66 -8.83 0.01
CA VAL A 240 0.62 -8.14 0.16
C VAL A 240 0.66 -6.90 -0.73
N PRO A 241 1.57 -5.94 -0.49
CA PRO A 241 1.64 -4.70 -1.29
C PRO A 241 1.74 -4.93 -2.80
N GLY A 242 1.23 -3.97 -3.58
CA GLY A 242 1.22 -4.02 -5.04
C GLY A 242 0.12 -4.90 -5.63
N GLY A 243 -1.02 -5.04 -4.94
CA GLY A 243 -2.19 -5.78 -5.43
C GLY A 243 -1.96 -7.28 -5.54
N ARG A 244 -0.94 -7.84 -4.88
CA ARG A 244 -0.57 -9.25 -4.94
C ARG A 244 -1.10 -10.04 -3.74
N THR A 245 -1.07 -11.37 -3.87
CA THR A 245 -1.30 -12.30 -2.77
C THR A 245 -0.12 -13.25 -2.63
N ARG A 246 0.09 -13.77 -1.41
CA ARG A 246 1.02 -14.85 -1.09
C ARG A 246 0.32 -15.89 -0.21
N TYR A 247 0.81 -17.10 -0.21
CA TYR A 247 0.40 -18.08 0.79
C TYR A 247 0.94 -17.69 2.17
N LEU A 248 0.17 -17.96 3.22
CA LEU A 248 0.63 -17.71 4.60
C LEU A 248 1.93 -18.47 4.92
N SER A 249 2.14 -19.66 4.33
CA SER A 249 3.36 -20.45 4.50
C SER A 249 4.62 -19.86 3.84
N GLU A 250 4.45 -18.93 2.91
CA GLU A 250 5.57 -18.26 2.21
C GLU A 250 6.08 -17.04 2.95
N LEU A 251 5.32 -16.54 3.95
CA LEU A 251 5.72 -15.38 4.70
C LEU A 251 6.86 -15.68 5.65
N THR A 252 7.84 -14.80 5.70
CA THR A 252 9.00 -14.83 6.60
C THR A 252 9.20 -13.47 7.26
N ALA A 253 10.03 -13.43 8.31
CA ALA A 253 10.39 -12.16 8.95
C ALA A 253 11.08 -11.23 7.92
N GLY A 254 10.65 -9.97 7.89
CA GLY A 254 11.07 -8.95 6.91
C GLY A 254 10.14 -8.81 5.71
N ASP A 255 9.25 -9.76 5.45
CA ASP A 255 8.28 -9.64 4.35
C ASP A 255 7.22 -8.56 4.64
N PRO A 256 6.75 -7.82 3.62
CA PRO A 256 5.65 -6.89 3.76
C PRO A 256 4.29 -7.60 3.66
N VAL A 257 3.31 -7.13 4.45
CA VAL A 257 1.90 -7.53 4.37
C VAL A 257 0.99 -6.29 4.40
N CYS A 258 -0.22 -6.40 3.83
CA CYS A 258 -1.22 -5.33 3.89
C CYS A 258 -2.08 -5.49 5.14
N VAL A 259 -1.94 -4.58 6.09
CA VAL A 259 -2.91 -4.41 7.18
C VAL A 259 -4.06 -3.56 6.67
N VAL A 260 -5.29 -4.03 6.86
CA VAL A 260 -6.51 -3.41 6.32
C VAL A 260 -7.48 -3.13 7.45
N ASP A 261 -8.14 -1.97 7.41
CA ASP A 261 -9.20 -1.61 8.34
C ASP A 261 -10.62 -1.92 7.79
N LYS A 262 -11.63 -1.70 8.60
CA LYS A 262 -13.05 -1.92 8.25
C LYS A 262 -13.55 -1.09 7.07
N ASP A 263 -12.90 0.01 6.75
CA ASP A 263 -13.26 0.94 5.67
C ASP A 263 -12.46 0.65 4.38
N GLY A 264 -11.59 -0.38 4.43
CA GLY A 264 -10.73 -0.79 3.31
C GLY A 264 -9.48 0.05 3.15
N ASN A 265 -9.17 0.97 4.08
CA ASN A 265 -7.88 1.63 4.05
C ASN A 265 -6.79 0.60 4.38
N SER A 266 -5.76 0.53 3.56
CA SER A 266 -4.66 -0.39 3.79
C SER A 266 -3.37 0.37 4.06
N ARG A 267 -2.50 -0.26 4.86
CA ARG A 267 -1.13 0.18 5.08
C ARG A 267 -0.21 -1.03 5.04
N GLU A 268 1.01 -0.79 4.67
CA GLU A 268 2.04 -1.81 4.75
C GLU A 268 2.52 -2.01 6.19
N ALA A 269 2.74 -3.27 6.56
CA ALA A 269 3.38 -3.64 7.81
C ALA A 269 4.40 -4.75 7.56
N THR A 270 5.54 -4.68 8.24
CA THR A 270 6.58 -5.69 8.15
C THR A 270 6.26 -6.86 9.07
N VAL A 271 6.36 -8.08 8.55
CA VAL A 271 6.29 -9.31 9.33
C VAL A 271 7.51 -9.41 10.24
N GLY A 272 7.31 -9.46 11.54
CA GLY A 272 8.37 -9.67 12.51
C GLY A 272 8.62 -11.16 12.79
N ARG A 273 7.55 -11.97 12.73
CA ARG A 273 7.62 -13.42 12.97
C ARG A 273 6.41 -14.11 12.38
N VAL A 274 6.62 -15.32 11.88
CA VAL A 274 5.57 -16.30 11.53
C VAL A 274 5.66 -17.48 12.48
N LYS A 275 4.52 -17.89 13.06
CA LYS A 275 4.44 -19.04 13.96
C LYS A 275 3.42 -20.03 13.42
N ILE A 276 3.84 -21.27 13.17
CA ILE A 276 2.99 -22.35 12.66
C ILE A 276 2.77 -23.37 13.78
N GLU A 277 1.50 -23.69 14.05
CA GLU A 277 1.10 -24.63 15.09
C GLU A 277 -0.10 -25.46 14.66
N ARG A 278 -0.11 -26.73 15.00
CA ARG A 278 -1.23 -27.62 14.73
C ARG A 278 -2.41 -27.32 15.65
N ARG A 279 -3.57 -26.97 15.09
CA ARG A 279 -4.75 -26.51 15.83
C ARG A 279 -6.04 -27.03 15.19
N PRO A 280 -7.15 -27.18 16.00
CA PRO A 280 -8.47 -27.49 15.45
C PRO A 280 -8.97 -26.29 14.62
N LEU A 281 -9.50 -26.59 13.42
CA LEU A 281 -9.97 -25.60 12.48
C LEU A 281 -11.48 -25.73 12.25
N LEU A 282 -12.12 -24.61 11.94
CA LEU A 282 -13.48 -24.49 11.42
C LEU A 282 -13.41 -24.01 9.98
N LEU A 283 -14.18 -24.64 9.10
CA LEU A 283 -14.43 -24.17 7.74
C LEU A 283 -15.67 -23.28 7.74
N ILE A 284 -15.53 -22.05 7.30
CA ILE A 284 -16.57 -21.07 7.18
C ILE A 284 -16.84 -20.80 5.70
N HIS A 285 -18.10 -20.90 5.27
CA HIS A 285 -18.55 -20.45 3.98
C HIS A 285 -19.36 -19.17 4.12
N ALA A 286 -19.18 -18.22 3.21
CA ALA A 286 -19.95 -16.99 3.15
C ALA A 286 -20.32 -16.64 1.71
N ASP A 287 -21.43 -15.92 1.58
CA ASP A 287 -21.92 -15.37 0.31
C ASP A 287 -21.94 -13.85 0.37
N CYS A 288 -21.38 -13.24 -0.65
CA CYS A 288 -21.47 -11.81 -0.87
C CYS A 288 -22.06 -11.54 -2.26
N ASN A 289 -23.31 -11.13 -2.30
CA ASN A 289 -24.01 -10.80 -3.54
C ASN A 289 -23.99 -11.92 -4.60
N GLY A 290 -24.08 -13.19 -4.19
CA GLY A 290 -24.01 -14.38 -5.05
C GLY A 290 -22.59 -14.88 -5.35
N THR A 291 -21.56 -14.21 -4.89
CA THR A 291 -20.17 -14.69 -4.93
C THR A 291 -19.87 -15.43 -3.63
N LYS A 292 -19.49 -16.71 -3.76
CA LYS A 292 -19.21 -17.58 -2.60
C LYS A 292 -17.73 -17.70 -2.35
N GLY A 293 -17.35 -17.67 -1.07
CA GLY A 293 -15.99 -17.89 -0.64
C GLY A 293 -15.92 -18.65 0.68
N SER A 294 -14.71 -19.09 1.02
CA SER A 294 -14.49 -19.82 2.25
C SER A 294 -13.17 -19.44 2.92
N ILE A 295 -13.12 -19.67 4.24
CA ILE A 295 -11.91 -19.55 5.04
C ILE A 295 -11.87 -20.65 6.09
N LEU A 296 -10.67 -21.09 6.41
CA LEU A 296 -10.40 -21.96 7.55
C LEU A 296 -9.77 -21.14 8.67
N LEU A 297 -10.35 -21.18 9.86
CA LEU A 297 -9.83 -20.48 11.04
C LEU A 297 -9.79 -21.39 12.26
N GLN A 298 -8.88 -21.09 13.19
CA GLN A 298 -8.83 -21.83 14.45
C GLN A 298 -10.10 -21.59 15.26
N ASN A 299 -10.65 -22.65 15.84
CA ASN A 299 -11.76 -22.55 16.81
C ASN A 299 -11.23 -22.06 18.16
N ALA A 300 -11.27 -20.74 18.38
CA ALA A 300 -10.87 -20.12 19.63
C ALA A 300 -11.49 -18.71 19.80
N GLU A 301 -11.69 -18.26 21.03
CA GLU A 301 -12.34 -17.00 21.38
C GLU A 301 -11.51 -15.76 20.96
N THR A 302 -10.19 -15.91 20.84
CA THR A 302 -9.29 -14.82 20.47
C THR A 302 -9.23 -14.56 18.96
N ILE A 303 -9.73 -15.49 18.16
CA ILE A 303 -9.77 -15.37 16.71
C ILE A 303 -11.07 -14.68 16.31
N ARG A 304 -10.98 -13.61 15.52
CA ARG A 304 -12.13 -12.78 15.20
C ARG A 304 -12.18 -12.38 13.75
N LEU A 305 -13.41 -12.38 13.20
CA LEU A 305 -13.72 -11.75 11.93
C LEU A 305 -14.29 -10.34 12.18
N ALA A 306 -13.96 -9.42 11.29
CA ALA A 306 -14.55 -8.09 11.32
C ALA A 306 -16.00 -8.12 10.83
N ARG A 307 -16.89 -7.38 11.51
CA ARG A 307 -18.27 -7.10 11.08
C ARG A 307 -18.38 -5.74 10.40
N PRO A 308 -19.45 -5.49 9.61
CA PRO A 308 -19.79 -4.15 9.18
C PRO A 308 -19.84 -3.19 10.38
N GLY A 309 -19.19 -2.02 10.25
CA GLY A 309 -19.03 -1.08 11.38
C GLY A 309 -17.76 -1.25 12.21
N GLY A 310 -16.98 -2.33 11.98
CA GLY A 310 -15.68 -2.58 12.61
C GLY A 310 -15.74 -3.38 13.91
N GLU A 311 -16.91 -3.76 14.38
CA GLU A 311 -17.05 -4.71 15.48
C GLU A 311 -16.40 -6.06 15.11
N ALA A 312 -16.05 -6.84 16.12
CA ALA A 312 -15.45 -8.15 15.94
C ALA A 312 -16.38 -9.25 16.45
N VAL A 313 -16.51 -10.32 15.69
CA VAL A 313 -17.16 -11.56 16.15
C VAL A 313 -16.10 -12.63 16.36
N SER A 314 -16.11 -13.26 17.54
CA SER A 314 -15.20 -14.37 17.85
C SER A 314 -15.62 -15.63 17.10
N MET A 315 -14.67 -16.50 16.80
CA MET A 315 -14.97 -17.79 16.18
C MET A 315 -15.83 -18.70 17.07
N ALA A 316 -15.80 -18.48 18.39
CA ALA A 316 -16.65 -19.21 19.32
C ALA A 316 -18.11 -18.74 19.31
N ASP A 317 -18.36 -17.48 18.92
CA ASP A 317 -19.70 -16.85 18.93
C ASP A 317 -20.27 -16.71 17.51
N LEU A 318 -19.47 -16.97 16.47
CA LEU A 318 -19.89 -16.85 15.06
C LEU A 318 -21.02 -17.84 14.74
N ALA A 319 -22.09 -17.35 14.15
CA ALA A 319 -23.26 -18.13 13.77
C ALA A 319 -23.59 -17.99 12.29
N GLN A 320 -24.34 -18.97 11.75
CA GLN A 320 -24.95 -18.88 10.43
C GLN A 320 -25.90 -17.68 10.39
N GLY A 321 -25.81 -16.88 9.31
CA GLY A 321 -26.56 -15.65 9.14
C GLY A 321 -25.82 -14.39 9.63
N ASP A 322 -24.72 -14.53 10.34
CA ASP A 322 -23.88 -13.39 10.73
C ASP A 322 -23.28 -12.68 9.50
N SER A 323 -23.13 -11.36 9.60
CA SER A 323 -22.45 -10.56 8.58
C SER A 323 -20.99 -10.37 8.95
N VAL A 324 -20.10 -10.61 7.97
CA VAL A 324 -18.64 -10.43 8.11
C VAL A 324 -18.10 -9.63 6.94
N LEU A 325 -16.96 -8.94 7.15
CA LEU A 325 -16.31 -8.16 6.10
C LEU A 325 -15.40 -9.04 5.25
N VAL A 326 -15.53 -8.88 3.94
CA VAL A 326 -14.74 -9.59 2.93
C VAL A 326 -14.25 -8.62 1.86
N SER A 327 -13.20 -9.01 1.16
CA SER A 327 -12.74 -8.33 -0.06
C SER A 327 -12.89 -9.30 -1.23
N ILE A 328 -13.57 -8.85 -2.29
CA ILE A 328 -13.80 -9.65 -3.50
C ILE A 328 -13.05 -9.03 -4.66
N GLU A 329 -12.32 -9.85 -5.39
CA GLU A 329 -11.68 -9.48 -6.65
C GLU A 329 -12.10 -10.46 -7.75
N GLN A 330 -12.72 -9.95 -8.81
CA GLN A 330 -13.28 -10.77 -9.89
C GLN A 330 -12.24 -11.39 -10.83
N ALA A 331 -10.96 -10.96 -10.75
CA ALA A 331 -9.89 -11.48 -11.59
C ALA A 331 -9.13 -12.60 -10.88
N GLY A 332 -8.83 -13.67 -11.62
CA GLY A 332 -7.92 -14.73 -11.15
C GLY A 332 -6.50 -14.18 -10.91
N ARG A 333 -5.68 -14.95 -10.20
CA ARG A 333 -4.27 -14.61 -9.95
C ARG A 333 -3.36 -15.74 -10.42
N HIS A 334 -2.26 -15.37 -11.09
CA HIS A 334 -1.21 -16.29 -11.49
C HIS A 334 0.11 -15.85 -10.86
N PHE A 335 0.74 -16.73 -10.06
CA PHE A 335 1.90 -16.39 -9.22
C PHE A 335 1.70 -15.15 -8.35
N GLY A 336 0.49 -14.98 -7.77
CA GLY A 336 0.15 -13.84 -6.91
C GLY A 336 -0.17 -12.53 -7.64
N MET A 337 -0.03 -12.46 -8.97
CA MET A 337 -0.39 -11.30 -9.80
C MET A 337 -1.78 -11.45 -10.41
N LYS A 338 -2.53 -10.34 -10.49
CA LYS A 338 -3.85 -10.29 -11.08
C LYS A 338 -3.78 -10.58 -12.60
N VAL A 339 -4.59 -11.53 -13.07
CA VAL A 339 -4.72 -11.90 -14.48
C VAL A 339 -6.19 -12.02 -14.87
N ASP A 340 -6.52 -11.65 -16.11
CA ASP A 340 -7.87 -11.78 -16.65
C ASP A 340 -8.11 -13.21 -17.19
N GLU A 341 -8.00 -14.20 -16.31
CA GLU A 341 -8.25 -15.61 -16.61
C GLU A 341 -9.30 -16.18 -15.67
N THR A 342 -10.09 -17.15 -16.17
CA THR A 342 -11.09 -17.85 -15.36
C THR A 342 -10.39 -18.92 -14.52
N ILE A 343 -10.08 -18.61 -13.26
CA ILE A 343 -9.53 -19.55 -12.29
C ILE A 343 -10.65 -19.95 -11.32
N GLN A 344 -10.82 -21.26 -11.08
CA GLN A 344 -11.75 -21.78 -10.07
C GLN A 344 -10.94 -22.42 -8.93
N GLU A 345 -11.01 -21.81 -7.76
CA GLU A 345 -10.49 -22.38 -6.50
C GLU A 345 -11.69 -22.85 -5.67
N ARG A 346 -11.66 -24.10 -5.19
CA ARG A 346 -12.76 -24.76 -4.46
C ARG A 346 -12.32 -25.22 -3.09
#